data_f296bdb50c0052f7d2e814beb204b45f
#
_entry.id   f296bdb50c0052f7d2e814beb204b45f
#
_cell.length_a   1.000
_cell.length_b   1.000
_cell.length_c   1.000
_cell.angle_alpha   90.00
_cell.angle_beta   90.00
_cell.angle_gamma   90.00
#
_symmetry.space_group_name_H-M   'P 1'
#
loop_
_entity.id
_entity.type
_entity.pdbx_description
1 polymer ?
#
loop_
_entity_poly.entity_id
_entity_poly.type
_entity_poly.pdbx_seq_one_letter_code
_entity_poly.pdbx_strand_id
1 'polypeptide(L)'
;MMLTKKEPETFTYEEAAAYIEEIPKFTKKHTLEHTKTFLKRLGNPAADRKIVHVAGTNGKGSVCAYLQAILMAEGKRTGFFTSPHLVSVNERIRVDNIQIDNETFLKVFRKVLKIVRQMVEDGIEHPSYFEFLFGMGMTAFAETDVEYIILETGLGGRLDATNAIDNPALAIITSISLDHTAILGDTIEKIAGEKAGIIKPGVPVFFDGSSKKAAEVIKAKASELGVSCREVTKNAYEIQEVHRKYIAFSRRSAYDKDVIFQVPMCGCYQAMNAELALEASEYLLAGEEIHMDRWKEALAELHWEGRMERVGAVSYTHLRAHE
;
A
#
# COMPACT_ATOMS: atom_id res chain seq x y z
N MET A 1 -10.33 -1.62 25.79
CA MET A 1 -10.89 -0.27 25.56
C MET A 1 -12.37 -0.32 25.92
N MET A 2 -12.88 0.55 26.79
CA MET A 2 -14.33 0.66 27.00
C MET A 2 -14.92 1.36 25.78
N LEU A 3 -15.92 0.73 25.14
CA LEU A 3 -16.68 1.40 24.09
C LEU A 3 -17.31 2.69 24.64
N THR A 4 -17.16 3.77 23.93
CA THR A 4 -17.88 5.00 24.23
C THR A 4 -19.40 4.74 24.19
N LYS A 5 -20.14 5.33 25.13
CA LYS A 5 -21.63 5.26 25.15
C LYS A 5 -22.27 6.21 24.12
N LYS A 6 -21.46 7.06 23.47
CA LYS A 6 -21.93 8.05 22.52
C LYS A 6 -22.42 7.39 21.23
N GLU A 7 -23.65 7.67 20.79
CA GLU A 7 -24.23 7.09 19.58
C GLU A 7 -23.40 7.43 18.33
N PRO A 8 -23.14 6.46 17.41
CA PRO A 8 -22.29 6.68 16.24
C PRO A 8 -22.72 7.89 15.41
N GLU A 9 -24.00 8.10 15.22
CA GLU A 9 -24.58 9.20 14.43
C GLU A 9 -24.32 10.59 15.02
N THR A 10 -23.98 10.68 16.30
CA THR A 10 -23.76 11.97 17.00
C THR A 10 -22.30 12.43 17.00
N PHE A 11 -21.36 11.62 16.50
CA PHE A 11 -19.96 12.01 16.40
C PHE A 11 -19.75 13.14 15.42
N THR A 12 -18.87 14.10 15.77
CA THR A 12 -18.25 15.02 14.82
C THR A 12 -17.01 14.37 14.21
N TYR A 13 -16.41 15.01 13.19
CA TYR A 13 -15.16 14.54 12.60
C TYR A 13 -14.02 14.50 13.63
N GLU A 14 -13.86 15.55 14.40
CA GLU A 14 -12.81 15.69 15.41
C GLU A 14 -12.93 14.60 16.48
N GLU A 15 -14.15 14.32 16.91
CA GLU A 15 -14.41 13.24 17.88
C GLU A 15 -14.16 11.86 17.29
N ALA A 16 -14.47 11.65 16.01
CA ALA A 16 -14.19 10.39 15.31
C ALA A 16 -12.68 10.18 15.14
N ALA A 17 -11.95 11.21 14.75
CA ALA A 17 -10.49 11.18 14.65
C ALA A 17 -9.86 10.92 16.02
N ALA A 18 -10.31 11.63 17.07
CA ALA A 18 -9.83 11.40 18.44
C ALA A 18 -10.10 9.98 18.93
N TYR A 19 -11.30 9.45 18.67
CA TYR A 19 -11.63 8.05 18.99
C TYR A 19 -10.65 7.06 18.39
N ILE A 20 -10.32 7.25 17.10
CA ILE A 20 -9.36 6.37 16.40
C ILE A 20 -7.97 6.48 17.03
N GLU A 21 -7.50 7.69 17.34
CA GLU A 21 -6.19 7.90 17.97
C GLU A 21 -6.08 7.30 19.38
N GLU A 22 -7.21 7.15 20.10
CA GLU A 22 -7.28 6.48 21.41
C GLU A 22 -7.23 4.95 21.30
N ILE A 23 -7.47 4.36 20.12
CA ILE A 23 -7.32 2.93 19.91
C ILE A 23 -5.83 2.57 20.08
N PRO A 24 -5.48 1.60 20.95
CA PRO A 24 -4.08 1.26 21.17
C PRO A 24 -3.38 0.83 19.88
N LYS A 25 -2.27 1.52 19.55
CA LYS A 25 -1.47 1.27 18.35
C LYS A 25 -0.57 0.05 18.49
N PHE A 26 -0.06 -0.19 19.70
CA PHE A 26 0.94 -1.23 20.01
C PHE A 26 0.40 -2.24 21.01
N THR A 27 -0.70 -2.87 20.68
CA THR A 27 -1.22 -4.02 21.44
C THR A 27 -0.71 -5.32 20.84
N LYS A 28 -0.97 -6.44 21.56
CA LYS A 28 -0.82 -7.77 20.96
C LYS A 28 -1.60 -7.80 19.65
N LYS A 29 -0.91 -8.12 18.54
CA LYS A 29 -1.56 -8.26 17.23
C LYS A 29 -2.67 -9.32 17.34
N HIS A 30 -3.84 -8.98 16.84
CA HIS A 30 -4.88 -9.96 16.59
C HIS A 30 -4.43 -10.97 15.52
N THR A 31 -5.11 -12.10 15.47
CA THR A 31 -4.91 -13.06 14.39
C THR A 31 -5.54 -12.54 13.12
N LEU A 32 -5.08 -13.00 11.96
CA LEU A 32 -5.74 -12.66 10.68
C LEU A 32 -7.21 -13.09 10.66
N GLU A 33 -7.57 -14.14 11.38
CA GLU A 33 -8.94 -14.62 11.50
C GLU A 33 -9.85 -13.58 12.19
N HIS A 34 -9.31 -12.84 13.16
CA HIS A 34 -10.03 -11.71 13.77
C HIS A 34 -10.32 -10.62 12.73
N THR A 35 -9.31 -10.21 11.95
CA THR A 35 -9.47 -9.21 10.89
C THR A 35 -10.43 -9.70 9.80
N LYS A 36 -10.37 -10.97 9.40
CA LYS A 36 -11.33 -11.58 8.47
C LYS A 36 -12.75 -11.57 9.02
N THR A 37 -12.92 -11.88 10.29
CA THR A 37 -14.22 -11.81 10.97
C THR A 37 -14.76 -10.39 10.97
N PHE A 38 -13.91 -9.41 11.24
CA PHE A 38 -14.27 -8.00 11.16
C PHE A 38 -14.71 -7.59 9.76
N LEU A 39 -13.93 -7.91 8.71
CA LEU A 39 -14.31 -7.63 7.32
C LEU A 39 -15.61 -8.33 6.93
N LYS A 40 -15.81 -9.57 7.36
CA LYS A 40 -17.06 -10.31 7.13
C LYS A 40 -18.25 -9.62 7.77
N ARG A 41 -18.12 -9.10 8.99
CA ARG A 41 -19.16 -8.32 9.67
C ARG A 41 -19.46 -7.00 8.95
N LEU A 42 -18.47 -6.40 8.30
CA LEU A 42 -18.65 -5.23 7.42
C LEU A 42 -19.28 -5.59 6.07
N GLY A 43 -19.53 -6.89 5.78
CA GLY A 43 -20.08 -7.35 4.51
C GLY A 43 -19.02 -7.62 3.44
N ASN A 44 -17.75 -7.88 3.81
CA ASN A 44 -16.62 -8.05 2.90
C ASN A 44 -16.53 -6.89 1.88
N PRO A 45 -16.37 -5.65 2.34
CA PRO A 45 -16.41 -4.49 1.46
C PRO A 45 -15.33 -4.57 0.39
N ALA A 46 -15.70 -4.18 -0.84
CA ALA A 46 -14.83 -4.11 -2.03
C ALA A 46 -14.12 -5.44 -2.39
N ALA A 47 -14.66 -6.60 -2.01
CA ALA A 47 -14.08 -7.91 -2.29
C ALA A 47 -14.09 -8.29 -3.79
N ASP A 48 -14.87 -7.60 -4.59
CA ASP A 48 -15.03 -7.76 -6.05
C ASP A 48 -14.03 -6.90 -6.85
N ARG A 49 -13.22 -6.08 -6.19
CA ARG A 49 -12.26 -5.17 -6.84
C ARG A 49 -10.93 -5.87 -7.10
N LYS A 50 -10.19 -5.38 -8.10
CA LYS A 50 -8.81 -5.83 -8.36
C LYS A 50 -7.88 -5.23 -7.31
N ILE A 51 -7.39 -6.06 -6.37
CA ILE A 51 -6.56 -5.60 -5.27
C ILE A 51 -5.09 -5.87 -5.57
N VAL A 52 -4.24 -4.86 -5.43
CA VAL A 52 -2.77 -4.98 -5.47
C VAL A 52 -2.25 -4.83 -4.04
N HIS A 53 -1.57 -5.86 -3.54
CA HIS A 53 -1.09 -5.90 -2.16
C HIS A 53 0.42 -5.68 -2.12
N VAL A 54 0.86 -4.61 -1.44
CA VAL A 54 2.24 -4.14 -1.48
C VAL A 54 2.89 -4.23 -0.10
N ALA A 55 3.93 -5.06 0.03
CA ALA A 55 4.79 -5.15 1.21
C ALA A 55 6.23 -4.73 0.89
N GLY A 56 7.03 -4.52 1.91
CA GLY A 56 8.44 -4.15 1.78
C GLY A 56 8.96 -3.41 3.00
N THR A 57 10.27 -3.17 3.07
CA THR A 57 10.83 -2.30 4.11
C THR A 57 10.73 -0.85 3.65
N ASN A 58 11.34 -0.52 2.53
CA ASN A 58 11.34 0.83 1.96
C ASN A 58 10.70 0.80 0.57
N GLY A 59 10.14 1.94 0.14
CA GLY A 59 9.60 2.09 -1.22
C GLY A 59 8.14 1.68 -1.40
N LYS A 60 7.47 1.09 -0.39
CA LYS A 60 6.05 0.70 -0.50
C LYS A 60 5.17 1.83 -1.02
N GLY A 61 5.09 2.94 -0.28
CA GLY A 61 4.27 4.08 -0.65
C GLY A 61 4.65 4.68 -2.01
N SER A 62 5.96 4.70 -2.36
CA SER A 62 6.39 5.18 -3.69
C SER A 62 5.92 4.27 -4.81
N VAL A 63 6.07 2.94 -4.67
CA VAL A 63 5.55 1.97 -5.65
C VAL A 63 4.04 2.08 -5.78
N CYS A 64 3.32 2.19 -4.66
CA CYS A 64 1.87 2.38 -4.67
C CYS A 64 1.46 3.66 -5.40
N ALA A 65 2.15 4.78 -5.15
CA ALA A 65 1.86 6.06 -5.78
C ALA A 65 2.15 6.05 -7.29
N TYR A 66 3.28 5.45 -7.71
CA TYR A 66 3.59 5.28 -9.14
C TYR A 66 2.55 4.38 -9.82
N LEU A 67 2.20 3.24 -9.20
CA LEU A 67 1.19 2.34 -9.74
C LEU A 67 -0.17 3.04 -9.87
N GLN A 68 -0.57 3.81 -8.86
CA GLN A 68 -1.81 4.57 -8.89
C GLN A 68 -1.80 5.59 -10.05
N ALA A 69 -0.72 6.36 -10.19
CA ALA A 69 -0.60 7.36 -11.25
C ALA A 69 -0.71 6.75 -12.65
N ILE A 70 -0.05 5.60 -12.86
CA ILE A 70 -0.10 4.88 -14.14
C ILE A 70 -1.51 4.36 -14.43
N LEU A 71 -2.16 3.70 -13.47
CA LEU A 71 -3.51 3.19 -13.65
C LEU A 71 -4.51 4.32 -13.95
N MET A 72 -4.39 5.45 -13.25
CA MET A 72 -5.22 6.63 -13.50
C MET A 72 -4.98 7.23 -14.88
N ALA A 73 -3.73 7.24 -15.39
CA ALA A 73 -3.40 7.69 -16.73
C ALA A 73 -4.08 6.85 -17.82
N GLU A 74 -4.37 5.58 -17.54
CA GLU A 74 -5.17 4.69 -18.42
C GLU A 74 -6.68 4.74 -18.09
N GLY A 75 -7.12 5.76 -17.37
CA GLY A 75 -8.53 6.00 -17.09
C GLY A 75 -9.14 5.08 -16.04
N LYS A 76 -8.32 4.34 -15.27
CA LYS A 76 -8.81 3.45 -14.22
C LYS A 76 -9.11 4.24 -12.95
N ARG A 77 -10.26 3.95 -12.33
CA ARG A 77 -10.58 4.46 -11.01
C ARG A 77 -9.85 3.66 -9.94
N THR A 78 -9.24 4.35 -8.99
CA THR A 78 -8.33 3.74 -8.02
C THR A 78 -8.65 4.10 -6.58
N GLY A 79 -8.59 3.10 -5.67
CA GLY A 79 -8.51 3.29 -4.24
C GLY A 79 -7.08 3.05 -3.76
N PHE A 80 -6.60 3.83 -2.80
CA PHE A 80 -5.28 3.63 -2.21
C PHE A 80 -5.35 3.74 -0.69
N PHE A 81 -4.98 2.65 -0.02
CA PHE A 81 -4.82 2.59 1.43
C PHE A 81 -3.33 2.63 1.78
N THR A 82 -2.92 3.64 2.53
CA THR A 82 -1.50 3.90 2.84
C THR A 82 -1.25 4.13 4.33
N SER A 83 0.03 4.03 4.73
CA SER A 83 0.48 4.31 6.10
C SER A 83 1.96 4.69 6.16
N PRO A 84 2.34 5.51 7.17
CA PRO A 84 1.49 6.33 8.03
C PRO A 84 0.95 7.57 7.31
N HIS A 85 0.13 8.37 7.97
CA HIS A 85 -0.23 9.73 7.54
C HIS A 85 0.78 10.75 8.11
N LEU A 86 0.84 11.94 7.51
CA LEU A 86 1.73 13.03 7.94
C LEU A 86 1.01 14.05 8.81
N VAL A 87 -0.18 14.46 8.42
CA VAL A 87 -0.98 15.52 9.06
C VAL A 87 -2.35 15.00 9.48
N SER A 88 -3.08 14.38 8.57
CA SER A 88 -4.46 13.96 8.78
C SER A 88 -4.65 12.47 8.55
N VAL A 89 -5.43 11.82 9.41
CA VAL A 89 -5.78 10.40 9.25
C VAL A 89 -6.48 10.11 7.92
N ASN A 90 -7.12 11.10 7.31
CA ASN A 90 -7.77 10.99 5.99
C ASN A 90 -6.80 10.62 4.87
N GLU A 91 -5.52 11.02 4.99
CA GLU A 91 -4.47 10.70 4.02
C GLU A 91 -4.31 9.20 3.78
N ARG A 92 -4.72 8.37 4.76
CA ARG A 92 -4.60 6.91 4.67
C ARG A 92 -5.57 6.27 3.68
N ILE A 93 -6.61 7.01 3.28
CA ILE A 93 -7.66 6.53 2.38
C ILE A 93 -7.79 7.52 1.24
N ARG A 94 -7.34 7.14 0.06
CA ARG A 94 -7.37 7.99 -1.14
C ARG A 94 -8.20 7.35 -2.24
N VAL A 95 -8.98 8.16 -2.93
CA VAL A 95 -9.69 7.80 -4.16
C VAL A 95 -9.16 8.69 -5.27
N ASP A 96 -8.64 8.10 -6.35
CA ASP A 96 -7.99 8.81 -7.46
C ASP A 96 -6.98 9.86 -6.98
N ASN A 97 -6.09 9.43 -6.11
CA ASN A 97 -5.03 10.22 -5.46
C ASN A 97 -5.51 11.40 -4.60
N ILE A 98 -6.81 11.51 -4.33
CA ILE A 98 -7.38 12.52 -3.43
C ILE A 98 -7.76 11.84 -2.11
N GLN A 99 -7.28 12.37 -0.99
CA GLN A 99 -7.71 11.88 0.32
C GLN A 99 -9.21 12.11 0.51
N ILE A 100 -9.88 11.19 1.20
CA ILE A 100 -11.30 11.36 1.51
C ILE A 100 -11.53 12.61 2.37
N ASP A 101 -12.63 13.31 2.14
CA ASP A 101 -13.02 14.47 2.93
C ASP A 101 -13.56 14.07 4.31
N ASN A 102 -13.74 15.07 5.17
CA ASN A 102 -14.19 14.85 6.55
C ASN A 102 -15.62 14.29 6.61
N GLU A 103 -16.47 14.61 5.65
CA GLU A 103 -17.85 14.11 5.58
C GLU A 103 -17.85 12.61 5.25
N THR A 104 -17.12 12.22 4.22
CA THR A 104 -16.94 10.82 3.82
C THR A 104 -16.29 10.02 4.95
N PHE A 105 -15.22 10.56 5.56
CA PHE A 105 -14.56 9.94 6.71
C PHE A 105 -15.54 9.66 7.85
N LEU A 106 -16.32 10.67 8.24
CA LEU A 106 -17.28 10.56 9.34
C LEU A 106 -18.40 9.58 9.02
N LYS A 107 -18.91 9.59 7.79
CA LYS A 107 -19.91 8.63 7.32
C LYS A 107 -19.42 7.20 7.43
N VAL A 108 -18.20 6.93 6.95
CA VAL A 108 -17.59 5.60 6.99
C VAL A 108 -17.27 5.19 8.43
N PHE A 109 -16.70 6.10 9.24
CA PHE A 109 -16.45 5.88 10.65
C PHE A 109 -17.71 5.40 11.41
N ARG A 110 -18.84 6.10 11.22
CA ARG A 110 -20.12 5.76 11.86
C ARG A 110 -20.58 4.35 11.51
N LYS A 111 -20.46 3.95 10.24
CA LYS A 111 -20.81 2.59 9.78
C LYS A 111 -19.91 1.54 10.43
N VAL A 112 -18.61 1.76 10.42
CA VAL A 112 -17.61 0.85 11.00
C VAL A 112 -17.80 0.75 12.51
N LEU A 113 -17.96 1.87 13.21
CA LEU A 113 -18.16 1.88 14.65
C LEU A 113 -19.44 1.10 15.07
N LYS A 114 -20.52 1.19 14.29
CA LYS A 114 -21.73 0.42 14.54
C LYS A 114 -21.46 -1.09 14.53
N ILE A 115 -20.72 -1.56 13.53
CA ILE A 115 -20.34 -2.99 13.42
C ILE A 115 -19.40 -3.40 14.53
N VAL A 116 -18.41 -2.56 14.89
CA VAL A 116 -17.48 -2.84 15.97
C VAL A 116 -18.21 -2.99 17.32
N ARG A 117 -19.23 -2.18 17.58
CA ARG A 117 -20.06 -2.32 18.78
C ARG A 117 -20.76 -3.68 18.83
N GLN A 118 -21.39 -4.08 17.73
CA GLN A 118 -22.02 -5.39 17.63
C GLN A 118 -21.02 -6.53 17.87
N MET A 119 -19.80 -6.41 17.32
CA MET A 119 -18.73 -7.39 17.56
C MET A 119 -18.37 -7.50 19.05
N VAL A 120 -18.24 -6.37 19.73
CA VAL A 120 -17.89 -6.35 21.16
C VAL A 120 -19.05 -6.88 22.02
N GLU A 121 -20.30 -6.57 21.68
CA GLU A 121 -21.50 -7.14 22.31
C GLU A 121 -21.56 -8.66 22.14
N ASP A 122 -21.11 -9.17 20.99
CA ASP A 122 -21.00 -10.61 20.70
C ASP A 122 -19.76 -11.27 21.35
N GLY A 123 -18.95 -10.50 22.13
CA GLY A 123 -17.76 -11.00 22.81
C GLY A 123 -16.50 -11.08 21.93
N ILE A 124 -16.52 -10.45 20.74
CA ILE A 124 -15.35 -10.35 19.86
C ILE A 124 -14.56 -9.11 20.25
N GLU A 125 -13.23 -9.22 20.34
CA GLU A 125 -12.37 -8.09 20.71
C GLU A 125 -12.51 -6.92 19.74
N HIS A 126 -12.33 -5.70 20.25
CA HIS A 126 -12.31 -4.48 19.43
C HIS A 126 -11.14 -4.52 18.45
N PRO A 127 -11.32 -4.18 17.16
CA PRO A 127 -10.20 -4.09 16.21
C PRO A 127 -9.09 -3.16 16.72
N SER A 128 -7.85 -3.51 16.46
CA SER A 128 -6.71 -2.62 16.70
C SER A 128 -6.80 -1.36 15.85
N TYR A 129 -5.98 -0.36 16.16
CA TYR A 129 -5.91 0.91 15.41
C TYR A 129 -5.81 0.68 13.89
N PHE A 130 -4.88 -0.17 13.47
CA PHE A 130 -4.65 -0.41 12.05
C PHE A 130 -5.78 -1.23 11.40
N GLU A 131 -6.32 -2.23 12.10
CA GLU A 131 -7.48 -3.00 11.62
C GLU A 131 -8.71 -2.12 11.44
N PHE A 132 -8.98 -1.21 12.39
CA PHE A 132 -10.11 -0.29 12.32
C PHE A 132 -9.99 0.62 11.09
N LEU A 133 -8.83 1.25 10.88
CA LEU A 133 -8.57 2.09 9.71
C LEU A 133 -8.62 1.30 8.39
N PHE A 134 -8.10 0.07 8.38
CA PHE A 134 -8.21 -0.81 7.22
C PHE A 134 -9.68 -1.13 6.89
N GLY A 135 -10.49 -1.47 7.88
CA GLY A 135 -11.93 -1.66 7.70
C GLY A 135 -12.63 -0.41 7.19
N MET A 136 -12.24 0.78 7.66
CA MET A 136 -12.72 2.06 7.12
C MET A 136 -12.33 2.24 5.65
N GLY A 137 -11.06 1.98 5.29
CA GLY A 137 -10.58 2.09 3.91
C GLY A 137 -11.36 1.19 2.96
N MET A 138 -11.50 -0.09 3.30
CA MET A 138 -12.26 -1.02 2.49
C MET A 138 -13.74 -0.64 2.36
N THR A 139 -14.35 -0.13 3.44
CA THR A 139 -15.74 0.37 3.43
C THR A 139 -15.88 1.61 2.55
N ALA A 140 -14.91 2.55 2.60
CA ALA A 140 -14.90 3.72 1.75
C ALA A 140 -14.82 3.34 0.26
N PHE A 141 -13.91 2.42 -0.09
CA PHE A 141 -13.75 1.95 -1.47
C PHE A 141 -14.97 1.22 -1.99
N ALA A 142 -15.68 0.46 -1.14
CA ALA A 142 -16.92 -0.21 -1.52
C ALA A 142 -18.06 0.77 -1.86
N GLU A 143 -18.00 2.02 -1.35
CA GLU A 143 -18.98 3.08 -1.65
C GLU A 143 -18.64 3.90 -2.90
N THR A 144 -17.56 3.55 -3.58
CA THR A 144 -17.10 4.21 -4.80
C THR A 144 -17.05 3.22 -5.97
N ASP A 145 -16.86 3.74 -7.16
CA ASP A 145 -16.72 2.97 -8.40
C ASP A 145 -15.25 2.64 -8.74
N VAL A 146 -14.37 2.57 -7.74
CA VAL A 146 -12.98 2.17 -7.95
C VAL A 146 -12.89 0.76 -8.52
N GLU A 147 -12.03 0.58 -9.51
CA GLU A 147 -11.76 -0.70 -10.16
C GLU A 147 -10.58 -1.41 -9.50
N TYR A 148 -9.56 -0.64 -9.15
CA TYR A 148 -8.34 -1.12 -8.54
C TYR A 148 -8.20 -0.57 -7.12
N ILE A 149 -7.75 -1.41 -6.19
CA ILE A 149 -7.41 -1.00 -4.83
C ILE A 149 -5.96 -1.37 -4.58
N ILE A 150 -5.16 -0.38 -4.22
CA ILE A 150 -3.74 -0.54 -3.88
C ILE A 150 -3.65 -0.52 -2.36
N LEU A 151 -3.19 -1.63 -1.77
CA LEU A 151 -3.06 -1.80 -0.32
C LEU A 151 -1.60 -1.82 0.09
N GLU A 152 -1.17 -0.79 0.80
CA GLU A 152 0.13 -0.77 1.46
C GLU A 152 0.03 -1.48 2.82
N THR A 153 0.93 -2.45 3.08
CA THR A 153 1.04 -3.06 4.41
C THR A 153 1.54 -2.05 5.44
N GLY A 154 1.00 -2.11 6.65
CA GLY A 154 1.51 -1.30 7.76
C GLY A 154 2.86 -1.82 8.24
N LEU A 155 2.92 -3.04 8.74
CA LEU A 155 4.12 -3.63 9.32
C LEU A 155 4.25 -5.12 9.00
N GLY A 156 5.37 -5.48 8.37
CA GLY A 156 5.67 -6.88 8.02
C GLY A 156 4.94 -7.31 6.76
N GLY A 157 4.02 -8.22 6.87
CA GLY A 157 3.20 -8.77 5.78
C GLY A 157 2.33 -9.93 6.28
N ARG A 158 2.94 -11.03 6.73
CA ARG A 158 2.26 -12.27 7.13
C ARG A 158 1.12 -12.06 8.13
N LEU A 159 1.32 -11.21 9.14
CA LEU A 159 0.34 -10.88 10.20
C LEU A 159 -0.16 -9.43 10.10
N ASP A 160 0.01 -8.78 8.95
CA ASP A 160 -0.55 -7.45 8.73
C ASP A 160 -2.07 -7.55 8.49
N ALA A 161 -2.84 -6.58 8.96
CA ALA A 161 -4.29 -6.59 8.81
C ALA A 161 -4.70 -6.63 7.33
N THR A 162 -3.95 -5.96 6.43
CA THR A 162 -4.22 -5.98 4.99
C THR A 162 -4.09 -7.38 4.38
N ASN A 163 -3.35 -8.30 5.05
CA ASN A 163 -3.22 -9.68 4.62
C ASN A 163 -4.46 -10.56 4.88
N ALA A 164 -5.51 -9.99 5.47
CA ALA A 164 -6.81 -10.63 5.57
C ALA A 164 -7.54 -10.75 4.21
N ILE A 165 -7.06 -10.06 3.18
CA ILE A 165 -7.54 -10.22 1.79
C ILE A 165 -7.03 -11.56 1.24
N ASP A 166 -7.94 -12.40 0.75
CA ASP A 166 -7.58 -13.75 0.31
C ASP A 166 -7.07 -13.82 -1.13
N ASN A 167 -7.64 -13.03 -2.05
CA ASN A 167 -7.38 -13.12 -3.49
C ASN A 167 -7.00 -11.76 -4.11
N PRO A 168 -5.83 -11.19 -3.79
CA PRO A 168 -5.36 -10.02 -4.53
C PRO A 168 -5.04 -10.40 -5.99
N ALA A 169 -5.15 -9.44 -6.91
CA ALA A 169 -4.78 -9.63 -8.31
C ALA A 169 -3.26 -9.73 -8.50
N LEU A 170 -2.50 -9.10 -7.62
CA LEU A 170 -1.03 -9.07 -7.65
C LEU A 170 -0.49 -8.80 -6.24
N ALA A 171 0.59 -9.48 -5.87
CA ALA A 171 1.42 -9.15 -4.72
C ALA A 171 2.70 -8.46 -5.19
N ILE A 172 3.10 -7.38 -4.49
CA ILE A 172 4.36 -6.68 -4.78
C ILE A 172 5.20 -6.63 -3.50
N ILE A 173 6.49 -6.97 -3.60
CA ILE A 173 7.43 -6.86 -2.49
C ILE A 173 8.55 -5.90 -2.90
N THR A 174 8.57 -4.72 -2.30
CA THR A 174 9.59 -3.70 -2.54
C THR A 174 10.89 -4.04 -1.82
N SER A 175 11.86 -3.13 -1.76
CA SER A 175 13.17 -3.39 -1.17
C SER A 175 13.08 -3.90 0.29
N ILE A 176 13.93 -4.86 0.62
CA ILE A 176 14.03 -5.43 1.96
C ILE A 176 15.38 -5.05 2.58
N SER A 177 15.31 -4.50 3.79
CA SER A 177 16.45 -4.16 4.63
C SER A 177 16.15 -4.48 6.10
N LEU A 178 17.15 -4.36 6.97
CA LEU A 178 16.93 -4.49 8.41
C LEU A 178 16.10 -3.30 8.90
N ASP A 179 14.92 -3.60 9.42
CA ASP A 179 14.01 -2.63 10.03
C ASP A 179 13.04 -3.38 10.95
N HIS A 180 12.56 -2.70 11.99
CA HIS A 180 11.68 -3.30 13.00
C HIS A 180 12.18 -4.66 13.50
N THR A 181 13.48 -4.78 13.72
CA THR A 181 14.15 -6.07 14.01
C THR A 181 13.63 -6.74 15.28
N ALA A 182 13.15 -5.97 16.24
CA ALA A 182 12.53 -6.49 17.46
C ALA A 182 11.21 -7.26 17.20
N ILE A 183 10.56 -7.02 16.07
CA ILE A 183 9.25 -7.60 15.72
C ILE A 183 9.37 -8.59 14.54
N LEU A 184 10.11 -8.21 13.50
CA LEU A 184 10.16 -8.96 12.24
C LEU A 184 11.34 -9.93 12.17
N GLY A 185 12.27 -9.85 13.14
CA GLY A 185 13.49 -10.65 13.17
C GLY A 185 14.73 -9.85 12.80
N ASP A 186 15.88 -10.39 13.18
CA ASP A 186 17.19 -9.74 13.17
C ASP A 186 18.02 -10.04 11.90
N THR A 187 17.43 -10.74 10.92
CA THR A 187 18.09 -11.03 9.64
C THR A 187 17.21 -10.67 8.45
N ILE A 188 17.86 -10.42 7.30
CA ILE A 188 17.17 -10.16 6.02
C ILE A 188 16.22 -11.31 5.65
N GLU A 189 16.64 -12.53 5.87
CA GLU A 189 15.86 -13.72 5.56
C GLU A 189 14.58 -13.82 6.39
N LYS A 190 14.64 -13.50 7.70
CA LYS A 190 13.46 -13.46 8.57
C LYS A 190 12.48 -12.37 8.13
N ILE A 191 13.00 -11.16 7.91
CA ILE A 191 12.19 -10.03 7.45
C ILE A 191 11.57 -10.33 6.07
N ALA A 192 12.33 -10.93 5.16
CA ALA A 192 11.83 -11.38 3.86
C ALA A 192 10.71 -12.42 4.00
N GLY A 193 10.84 -13.37 4.93
CA GLY A 193 9.82 -14.36 5.23
C GLY A 193 8.51 -13.74 5.72
N GLU A 194 8.59 -12.75 6.62
CA GLU A 194 7.40 -12.01 7.08
C GLU A 194 6.70 -11.26 5.93
N LYS A 195 7.47 -10.64 5.03
CA LYS A 195 6.91 -9.93 3.87
C LYS A 195 6.40 -10.87 2.79
N ALA A 196 7.09 -11.97 2.53
CA ALA A 196 6.65 -13.02 1.62
C ALA A 196 5.35 -13.71 2.07
N GLY A 197 4.93 -13.51 3.33
CA GLY A 197 3.64 -13.95 3.85
C GLY A 197 2.42 -13.33 3.17
N ILE A 198 2.58 -12.31 2.32
CA ILE A 198 1.49 -11.75 1.50
C ILE A 198 1.25 -12.54 0.21
N ILE A 199 2.17 -13.44 -0.17
CA ILE A 199 2.03 -14.28 -1.36
C ILE A 199 0.92 -15.30 -1.11
N LYS A 200 -0.04 -15.39 -2.02
CA LYS A 200 -1.21 -16.27 -1.93
C LYS A 200 -1.20 -17.29 -3.07
N PRO A 201 -1.80 -18.48 -2.89
CA PRO A 201 -1.99 -19.42 -3.98
C PRO A 201 -2.72 -18.77 -5.16
N GLY A 202 -2.23 -18.99 -6.38
CA GLY A 202 -2.83 -18.44 -7.61
C GLY A 202 -2.55 -16.96 -7.87
N VAL A 203 -1.84 -16.27 -6.98
CA VAL A 203 -1.54 -14.83 -7.11
C VAL A 203 -0.07 -14.64 -7.49
N PRO A 204 0.26 -14.00 -8.61
CA PRO A 204 1.64 -13.71 -8.97
C PRO A 204 2.29 -12.73 -7.99
N VAL A 205 3.61 -12.82 -7.87
CA VAL A 205 4.41 -11.89 -7.06
C VAL A 205 5.49 -11.23 -7.89
N PHE A 206 5.56 -9.89 -7.81
CA PHE A 206 6.65 -9.09 -8.38
C PHE A 206 7.48 -8.52 -7.23
N PHE A 207 8.80 -8.53 -7.36
CA PHE A 207 9.61 -8.07 -6.23
C PHE A 207 10.95 -7.44 -6.65
N ASP A 208 11.45 -6.57 -5.79
CA ASP A 208 12.78 -5.97 -5.89
C ASP A 208 13.87 -7.02 -5.59
N GLY A 209 14.64 -7.38 -6.60
CA GLY A 209 15.73 -8.35 -6.57
C GLY A 209 17.07 -7.78 -6.08
N SER A 210 17.14 -6.56 -5.55
CA SER A 210 18.41 -5.93 -5.12
C SER A 210 19.11 -6.68 -3.99
N SER A 211 18.37 -7.40 -3.14
CA SER A 211 18.91 -8.24 -2.07
C SER A 211 18.82 -9.71 -2.44
N LYS A 212 19.97 -10.34 -2.73
CA LYS A 212 20.04 -11.77 -3.08
C LYS A 212 19.41 -12.67 -2.02
N LYS A 213 19.68 -12.40 -0.72
CA LYS A 213 19.13 -13.17 0.40
C LYS A 213 17.60 -13.06 0.48
N ALA A 214 17.06 -11.86 0.28
CA ALA A 214 15.61 -11.65 0.24
C ALA A 214 14.99 -12.34 -0.98
N ALA A 215 15.62 -12.22 -2.15
CA ALA A 215 15.17 -12.84 -3.38
C ALA A 215 15.06 -14.37 -3.27
N GLU A 216 16.03 -15.02 -2.64
CA GLU A 216 16.01 -16.48 -2.40
C GLU A 216 14.79 -16.89 -1.56
N VAL A 217 14.46 -16.15 -0.49
CA VAL A 217 13.30 -16.42 0.36
C VAL A 217 11.99 -16.23 -0.39
N ILE A 218 11.85 -15.12 -1.14
CA ILE A 218 10.65 -14.82 -1.93
C ILE A 218 10.41 -15.87 -3.00
N LYS A 219 11.46 -16.25 -3.75
CA LYS A 219 11.40 -17.30 -4.78
C LYS A 219 11.05 -18.67 -4.18
N ALA A 220 11.62 -19.02 -3.04
CA ALA A 220 11.29 -20.24 -2.33
C ALA A 220 9.80 -20.27 -1.94
N LYS A 221 9.26 -19.16 -1.41
CA LYS A 221 7.85 -19.07 -1.05
C LYS A 221 6.93 -19.12 -2.27
N ALA A 222 7.29 -18.46 -3.36
CA ALA A 222 6.53 -18.51 -4.61
C ALA A 222 6.52 -19.92 -5.20
N SER A 223 7.67 -20.62 -5.17
CA SER A 223 7.79 -22.02 -5.61
C SER A 223 6.95 -22.96 -4.74
N GLU A 224 6.98 -22.79 -3.40
CA GLU A 224 6.14 -23.56 -2.46
C GLU A 224 4.66 -23.47 -2.82
N LEU A 225 4.20 -22.29 -3.22
CA LEU A 225 2.80 -22.02 -3.56
C LEU A 225 2.47 -22.27 -5.04
N GLY A 226 3.48 -22.60 -5.88
CA GLY A 226 3.30 -22.82 -7.31
C GLY A 226 2.85 -21.56 -8.07
N VAL A 227 3.26 -20.36 -7.64
CA VAL A 227 2.84 -19.10 -8.26
C VAL A 227 3.93 -18.47 -9.11
N SER A 228 3.52 -17.68 -10.10
CA SER A 228 4.42 -16.91 -10.94
C SER A 228 5.18 -15.88 -10.09
N CYS A 229 6.50 -15.79 -10.33
CA CYS A 229 7.40 -14.95 -9.54
C CYS A 229 8.29 -14.15 -10.50
N ARG A 230 8.15 -12.80 -10.46
CA ARG A 230 8.94 -11.89 -11.30
C ARG A 230 9.90 -11.06 -10.47
N GLU A 231 11.18 -11.26 -10.68
CA GLU A 231 12.26 -10.51 -10.06
C GLU A 231 12.62 -9.30 -10.93
N VAL A 232 12.48 -8.09 -10.38
CA VAL A 232 12.95 -6.86 -11.01
C VAL A 232 14.32 -6.51 -10.43
N THR A 233 15.31 -6.36 -11.29
CA THR A 233 16.69 -6.07 -10.89
C THR A 233 17.18 -4.77 -11.51
N LYS A 234 18.33 -4.27 -11.04
CA LYS A 234 18.99 -3.10 -11.62
C LYS A 234 19.32 -3.23 -13.10
N ASN A 235 19.26 -4.44 -13.65
CA ASN A 235 19.45 -4.68 -15.08
C ASN A 235 18.21 -4.38 -15.92
N ALA A 236 17.05 -4.16 -15.30
CA ALA A 236 15.81 -3.85 -16.01
C ALA A 236 15.76 -2.40 -16.53
N TYR A 237 16.58 -1.52 -15.95
CA TYR A 237 16.58 -0.09 -16.31
C TYR A 237 18.00 0.49 -16.35
N GLU A 238 18.13 1.69 -16.86
CA GLU A 238 19.36 2.47 -16.91
C GLU A 238 19.08 3.91 -16.49
N ILE A 239 19.81 4.40 -15.49
CA ILE A 239 19.70 5.79 -15.03
C ILE A 239 20.41 6.67 -16.07
N GLN A 240 19.65 7.58 -16.69
CA GLN A 240 20.12 8.52 -17.71
C GLN A 240 20.60 9.83 -17.07
N GLU A 241 19.87 10.30 -16.04
CA GLU A 241 20.20 11.56 -15.36
C GLU A 241 19.78 11.49 -13.88
N VAL A 242 20.63 12.07 -13.02
CA VAL A 242 20.30 12.33 -11.61
C VAL A 242 20.28 13.84 -11.42
N HIS A 243 19.09 14.40 -11.38
CA HIS A 243 18.89 15.82 -11.15
C HIS A 243 18.44 16.11 -9.71
N ARG A 244 18.59 17.35 -9.27
CA ARG A 244 18.15 17.77 -7.91
C ARG A 244 16.64 17.67 -7.69
N LYS A 245 15.85 17.56 -8.76
CA LYS A 245 14.37 17.54 -8.72
C LYS A 245 13.76 16.24 -9.22
N TYR A 246 14.53 15.43 -9.95
CA TYR A 246 14.03 14.20 -10.57
C TYR A 246 15.16 13.21 -10.84
N ILE A 247 14.77 11.96 -11.04
CA ILE A 247 15.60 10.93 -11.64
C ILE A 247 15.03 10.60 -13.00
N ALA A 248 15.87 10.64 -14.05
CA ALA A 248 15.50 10.16 -15.37
C ALA A 248 16.12 8.79 -15.63
N PHE A 249 15.34 7.86 -16.14
CA PHE A 249 15.78 6.52 -16.47
C PHE A 249 15.05 5.99 -17.70
N SER A 250 15.68 5.06 -18.39
CA SER A 250 15.05 4.28 -19.48
C SER A 250 14.95 2.82 -19.08
N ARG A 251 13.94 2.13 -19.58
CA ARG A 251 13.81 0.69 -19.40
C ARG A 251 14.68 -0.03 -20.44
N ARG A 252 15.13 -1.23 -20.09
CA ARG A 252 15.87 -2.10 -21.04
C ARG A 252 14.95 -3.12 -21.72
N SER A 253 13.63 -2.94 -21.60
CA SER A 253 12.67 -3.77 -22.31
C SER A 253 12.73 -3.54 -23.81
N ALA A 254 12.29 -4.51 -24.60
CA ALA A 254 12.35 -4.40 -26.06
C ALA A 254 11.36 -3.39 -26.63
N TYR A 255 10.31 -3.05 -25.89
CA TYR A 255 9.19 -2.25 -26.39
C TYR A 255 9.34 -0.74 -26.14
N ASP A 256 10.04 -0.36 -25.09
CA ASP A 256 10.09 1.02 -24.59
C ASP A 256 11.51 1.51 -24.25
N LYS A 257 12.53 0.84 -24.80
CA LYS A 257 13.95 1.17 -24.55
C LYS A 257 14.35 2.61 -24.91
N ASP A 258 13.60 3.25 -25.79
CA ASP A 258 13.84 4.63 -26.22
C ASP A 258 13.00 5.64 -25.41
N VAL A 259 12.14 5.17 -24.50
CA VAL A 259 11.32 6.02 -23.63
C VAL A 259 12.12 6.38 -22.39
N ILE A 260 12.26 7.68 -22.13
CA ILE A 260 12.86 8.19 -20.90
C ILE A 260 11.76 8.59 -19.94
N PHE A 261 11.69 7.89 -18.82
CA PHE A 261 10.80 8.21 -17.70
C PHE A 261 11.49 9.18 -16.74
N GLN A 262 10.73 10.11 -16.20
CA GLN A 262 11.17 10.98 -15.12
C GLN A 262 10.29 10.79 -13.90
N VAL A 263 10.93 10.72 -12.72
CA VAL A 263 10.22 10.63 -11.44
C VAL A 263 10.68 11.78 -10.54
N PRO A 264 9.76 12.58 -9.97
CA PRO A 264 10.09 13.81 -9.25
C PRO A 264 10.66 13.57 -7.85
N MET A 265 10.77 12.32 -7.42
CA MET A 265 11.33 11.93 -6.14
C MET A 265 12.83 11.68 -6.27
N CYS A 266 13.66 12.38 -5.46
CA CYS A 266 15.11 12.25 -5.49
C CYS A 266 15.58 10.92 -4.86
N GLY A 267 16.64 10.35 -5.45
CA GLY A 267 17.28 9.11 -4.99
C GLY A 267 17.19 7.99 -6.03
N CYS A 268 18.37 7.44 -6.39
CA CYS A 268 18.49 6.42 -7.46
C CYS A 268 17.61 5.17 -7.23
N TYR A 269 17.23 4.88 -5.97
CA TYR A 269 16.31 3.80 -5.65
C TYR A 269 14.88 4.02 -6.18
N GLN A 270 14.54 5.27 -6.52
CA GLN A 270 13.22 5.58 -7.09
C GLN A 270 13.05 5.03 -8.51
N ALA A 271 14.15 4.86 -9.27
CA ALA A 271 14.10 4.19 -10.56
C ALA A 271 13.67 2.72 -10.40
N MET A 272 14.16 2.01 -9.36
CA MET A 272 13.70 0.65 -9.05
C MET A 272 12.24 0.62 -8.63
N ASN A 273 11.81 1.56 -7.79
CA ASN A 273 10.40 1.63 -7.36
C ASN A 273 9.47 1.90 -8.55
N ALA A 274 9.87 2.81 -9.45
CA ALA A 274 9.11 3.11 -10.66
C ALA A 274 9.09 1.94 -11.64
N GLU A 275 10.24 1.27 -11.87
CA GLU A 275 10.31 0.08 -12.73
C GLU A 275 9.39 -1.03 -12.22
N LEU A 276 9.39 -1.27 -10.90
CA LEU A 276 8.51 -2.26 -10.30
C LEU A 276 7.02 -1.91 -10.50
N ALA A 277 6.66 -0.63 -10.44
CA ALA A 277 5.31 -0.17 -10.73
C ALA A 277 4.95 -0.28 -12.23
N LEU A 278 5.87 0.03 -13.13
CA LEU A 278 5.69 -0.12 -14.59
C LEU A 278 5.44 -1.58 -14.97
N GLU A 279 6.28 -2.50 -14.48
CA GLU A 279 6.12 -3.94 -14.68
C GLU A 279 4.78 -4.47 -14.14
N ALA A 280 4.38 -4.00 -12.95
CA ALA A 280 3.10 -4.34 -12.34
C ALA A 280 1.93 -3.81 -13.17
N SER A 281 2.03 -2.58 -13.70
CA SER A 281 1.00 -1.97 -14.53
C SER A 281 0.82 -2.70 -15.85
N GLU A 282 1.90 -3.10 -16.52
CA GLU A 282 1.85 -3.91 -17.74
C GLU A 282 1.11 -5.25 -17.49
N TYR A 283 1.39 -5.89 -16.36
CA TYR A 283 0.71 -7.12 -15.98
C TYR A 283 -0.80 -6.91 -15.74
N LEU A 284 -1.16 -5.86 -14.98
CA LEU A 284 -2.53 -5.59 -14.60
C LEU A 284 -3.41 -5.15 -15.78
N LEU A 285 -2.80 -4.51 -16.77
CA LEU A 285 -3.44 -4.01 -18.00
C LEU A 285 -3.21 -4.95 -19.20
N ALA A 286 -2.75 -6.17 -18.96
CA ALA A 286 -2.48 -7.13 -20.03
C ALA A 286 -3.72 -7.36 -20.91
N GLY A 287 -3.58 -7.15 -22.23
CA GLY A 287 -4.68 -7.23 -23.20
C GLY A 287 -5.42 -5.92 -23.46
N GLU A 288 -5.06 -4.85 -22.76
CA GLU A 288 -5.53 -3.48 -23.05
C GLU A 288 -4.47 -2.71 -23.89
N GLU A 289 -4.90 -1.66 -24.57
CA GLU A 289 -3.99 -0.74 -25.23
C GLU A 289 -3.25 0.12 -24.18
N ILE A 290 -1.93 0.15 -24.27
CA ILE A 290 -1.07 0.87 -23.34
C ILE A 290 -0.56 2.15 -24.00
N HIS A 291 -0.69 3.29 -23.31
CA HIS A 291 -0.26 4.59 -23.77
C HIS A 291 0.98 5.08 -23.01
N MET A 292 2.18 4.66 -23.43
CA MET A 292 3.44 4.97 -22.75
C MET A 292 3.69 6.47 -22.52
N ASP A 293 3.24 7.34 -23.43
CA ASP A 293 3.37 8.79 -23.25
C ASP A 293 2.56 9.29 -22.05
N ARG A 294 1.36 8.75 -21.82
CA ARG A 294 0.54 9.05 -20.63
C ARG A 294 1.22 8.58 -19.35
N TRP A 295 1.84 7.40 -19.36
CA TRP A 295 2.58 6.88 -18.21
C TRP A 295 3.77 7.76 -17.86
N LYS A 296 4.51 8.20 -18.88
CA LYS A 296 5.63 9.13 -18.74
C LYS A 296 5.20 10.45 -18.12
N GLU A 297 4.12 11.05 -18.61
CA GLU A 297 3.55 12.29 -18.07
C GLU A 297 3.08 12.10 -16.63
N ALA A 298 2.30 11.05 -16.36
CA ALA A 298 1.78 10.76 -15.03
C ALA A 298 2.88 10.55 -13.99
N LEU A 299 3.98 9.87 -14.35
CA LEU A 299 5.11 9.69 -13.47
C LEU A 299 5.89 10.99 -13.24
N ALA A 300 6.04 11.83 -14.27
CA ALA A 300 6.76 13.09 -14.17
C ALA A 300 6.02 14.15 -13.34
N GLU A 301 4.70 14.11 -13.35
CA GLU A 301 3.82 15.05 -12.62
C GLU A 301 3.43 14.55 -11.23
N LEU A 302 3.82 13.32 -10.87
CA LEU A 302 3.42 12.74 -9.59
C LEU A 302 3.91 13.58 -8.41
N HIS A 303 2.97 13.96 -7.56
CA HIS A 303 3.24 14.56 -6.26
C HIS A 303 2.94 13.55 -5.15
N TRP A 304 3.97 13.21 -4.36
CA TRP A 304 3.86 12.28 -3.24
C TRP A 304 4.54 12.86 -2.00
N GLU A 305 3.72 13.29 -1.07
CA GLU A 305 4.13 14.03 0.13
C GLU A 305 5.08 13.21 1.03
N GLY A 306 6.04 13.88 1.65
CA GLY A 306 6.96 13.28 2.62
C GLY A 306 8.00 12.31 2.07
N ARG A 307 8.18 12.22 0.74
CA ARG A 307 9.23 11.38 0.10
C ARG A 307 10.25 12.24 -0.64
N MET A 308 11.21 12.84 0.11
CA MET A 308 12.21 13.78 -0.42
C MET A 308 11.55 15.00 -1.10
N GLU A 309 10.38 15.37 -0.64
CA GLU A 309 9.64 16.53 -1.09
C GLU A 309 10.39 17.82 -0.73
N ARG A 310 10.40 18.76 -1.66
CA ARG A 310 10.98 20.07 -1.43
C ARG A 310 9.95 21.03 -0.89
N VAL A 311 10.00 21.29 0.40
CA VAL A 311 9.12 22.24 1.07
C VAL A 311 9.82 23.61 1.17
N GLY A 312 9.48 24.57 0.30
CA GLY A 312 10.05 25.91 0.29
C GLY A 312 11.54 25.95 -0.06
N ALA A 313 12.25 26.97 0.46
CA ALA A 313 13.69 27.17 0.24
C ALA A 313 14.58 26.26 1.11
N VAL A 314 14.00 25.50 2.04
CA VAL A 314 14.70 24.62 2.99
C VAL A 314 14.41 23.16 2.64
N SER A 315 15.45 22.40 2.32
CA SER A 315 15.36 20.95 2.11
C SER A 315 15.29 20.24 3.46
N TYR A 316 14.19 19.61 3.80
CA TYR A 316 14.14 18.62 4.87
C TYR A 316 14.53 17.25 4.30
N THR A 317 15.72 16.77 4.66
CA THR A 317 16.28 15.53 4.13
C THR A 317 15.80 14.26 4.83
N HIS A 318 15.06 14.36 5.94
CA HIS A 318 14.61 13.22 6.74
C HIS A 318 13.27 13.50 7.43
N LEU A 319 12.16 13.33 6.70
CA LEU A 319 10.89 13.01 7.34
C LEU A 319 10.73 11.49 7.34
N ARG A 320 11.31 10.82 8.34
CA ARG A 320 10.74 9.55 8.79
C ARG A 320 9.53 9.91 9.63
N ALA A 321 8.35 9.51 9.18
CA ALA A 321 7.23 9.43 10.09
C ALA A 321 7.65 8.46 11.21
N HIS A 322 7.78 8.95 12.43
CA HIS A 322 7.97 8.10 13.59
C HIS A 322 6.64 7.38 13.83
N GLU A 323 6.63 6.08 13.60
CA GLU A 323 5.60 5.19 14.12
C GLU A 323 5.73 5.07 15.64
#